data_1a8a8367afc39380e377d1a4c56de4c1
#
_entry.id   1a8a8367afc39380e377d1a4c56de4c1
#
_cell.length_a   1.000
_cell.length_b   1.000
_cell.length_c   1.000
_cell.angle_alpha   90.00
_cell.angle_beta   90.00
_cell.angle_gamma   90.00
#
_symmetry.space_group_name_H-M   'P 1'
#
loop_
_entity.id
_entity.type
_entity.pdbx_description
1 polymer ?
#
loop_
_entity_poly.entity_id
_entity_poly.type
_entity_poly.pdbx_seq_one_letter_code
_entity_poly.pdbx_strand_id
1 'polypeptide(L)'
;PYRPNALGLSCVELAGVENGDLIVRGADLLDGTPIFDIKPYLPYVDAYPDARGGFTDTTRAYALQVICPDALLCKVPKEKRPALLGVLKNDPRPAYQHDPARVYALDFGSNKVKFTVDGENLTVIDIL
;
A
#
# COMPACT_ATOMS: atom_id res chain seq x y z
N PRO A 1 -12.17 -10.58 3.57
CA PRO A 1 -13.57 -10.95 3.86
C PRO A 1 -13.95 -12.35 3.40
N TYR A 2 -13.11 -13.00 2.54
CA TYR A 2 -13.40 -14.33 1.98
C TYR A 2 -12.57 -15.46 2.62
N ARG A 3 -11.98 -15.22 3.80
CA ARG A 3 -11.24 -16.24 4.55
C ARG A 3 -12.17 -17.00 5.49
N PRO A 4 -11.97 -18.33 5.67
CA PRO A 4 -12.70 -19.10 6.69
C PRO A 4 -12.49 -18.53 8.10
N ASN A 5 -11.28 -18.03 8.39
CA ASN A 5 -10.93 -17.29 9.62
C ASN A 5 -10.64 -15.83 9.30
N ALA A 6 -11.30 -14.92 10.00
CA ALA A 6 -11.10 -13.47 9.86
C ALA A 6 -9.88 -12.95 10.65
N LEU A 7 -8.93 -13.83 11.00
CA LEU A 7 -7.69 -13.45 11.70
C LEU A 7 -6.60 -13.08 10.70
N GLY A 8 -5.89 -12.00 10.99
CA GLY A 8 -4.71 -11.56 10.27
C GLY A 8 -3.51 -11.43 11.19
N LEU A 9 -2.32 -11.44 10.61
CA LEU A 9 -1.08 -11.12 11.29
C LEU A 9 -0.40 -9.99 10.51
N SER A 10 -0.07 -8.91 11.21
CA SER A 10 0.64 -7.76 10.63
C SER A 10 1.93 -7.53 11.40
N CYS A 11 3.04 -7.37 10.69
CA CYS A 11 4.30 -6.93 11.27
C CYS A 11 4.38 -5.41 11.15
N VAL A 12 4.63 -4.72 12.26
CA VAL A 12 4.66 -3.25 12.33
C VAL A 12 5.89 -2.78 13.09
N GLU A 13 6.34 -1.56 12.80
CA GLU A 13 7.39 -0.89 13.57
C GLU A 13 6.78 -0.20 14.79
N LEU A 14 7.31 -0.44 15.98
CA LEU A 14 6.95 0.32 17.17
C LEU A 14 7.67 1.67 17.13
N ALA A 15 6.92 2.75 16.98
CA ALA A 15 7.44 4.12 16.96
C ALA A 15 7.52 4.74 18.36
N GLY A 16 6.66 4.33 19.28
CA GLY A 16 6.64 4.84 20.65
C GLY A 16 5.51 4.25 21.50
N VAL A 17 5.50 4.63 22.76
CA VAL A 17 4.42 4.32 23.71
C VAL A 17 4.01 5.63 24.39
N GLU A 18 2.74 6.00 24.30
CA GLU A 18 2.21 7.23 24.89
C GLU A 18 0.92 6.91 25.66
N ASN A 19 0.89 7.24 26.94
CA ASN A 19 -0.27 7.04 27.82
C ASN A 19 -0.84 5.61 27.85
N GLY A 20 0.00 4.60 27.55
CA GLY A 20 -0.40 3.21 27.45
C GLY A 20 -0.77 2.74 26.04
N ASP A 21 -0.84 3.67 25.08
CA ASP A 21 -1.09 3.38 23.68
C ASP A 21 0.23 3.07 22.94
N LEU A 22 0.19 2.09 22.03
CA LEU A 22 1.31 1.76 21.18
C LEU A 22 1.21 2.54 19.87
N ILE A 23 2.18 3.40 19.63
CA ILE A 23 2.29 4.15 18.37
C ILE A 23 3.10 3.31 17.39
N VAL A 24 2.48 2.92 16.27
CA VAL A 24 3.09 2.02 15.28
C VAL A 24 3.14 2.64 13.90
N ARG A 25 4.07 2.13 13.06
CA ARG A 25 4.17 2.47 11.63
C ARG A 25 3.99 1.23 10.78
N GLY A 26 3.42 1.42 9.59
CA GLY A 26 3.22 0.34 8.63
C GLY A 26 2.02 -0.56 8.94
N ALA A 27 1.11 -0.13 9.82
CA ALA A 27 -0.14 -0.83 10.04
C ALA A 27 -1.08 -0.61 8.85
N ASP A 28 -1.51 -1.71 8.21
CA ASP A 28 -2.57 -1.72 7.18
C ASP A 28 -3.84 -2.29 7.84
N LEU A 29 -4.44 -1.48 8.71
CA LEU A 29 -5.60 -1.83 9.52
C LEU A 29 -6.69 -0.77 9.35
N LEU A 30 -7.93 -1.20 9.31
CA LEU A 30 -9.07 -0.29 9.40
C LEU A 30 -9.19 0.25 10.82
N ASP A 31 -9.68 1.49 10.94
CA ASP A 31 -10.03 2.05 12.24
C ASP A 31 -11.03 1.16 12.98
N GLY A 32 -10.83 0.99 14.29
CA GLY A 32 -11.63 0.09 15.11
C GLY A 32 -11.33 -1.40 14.93
N THR A 33 -10.31 -1.80 14.16
CA THR A 33 -9.92 -3.21 14.07
C THR A 33 -9.45 -3.74 15.42
N PRO A 34 -10.09 -4.80 15.97
CA PRO A 34 -9.69 -5.35 17.26
C PRO A 34 -8.32 -6.05 17.19
N ILE A 35 -7.46 -5.76 18.14
CA ILE A 35 -6.16 -6.41 18.32
C ILE A 35 -6.30 -7.47 19.43
N PHE A 36 -6.07 -8.73 19.07
CA PHE A 36 -6.22 -9.85 20.00
C PHE A 36 -4.93 -10.20 20.74
N ASP A 37 -3.77 -9.98 20.09
CA ASP A 37 -2.47 -10.33 20.67
C ASP A 37 -1.37 -9.48 20.06
N ILE A 38 -0.30 -9.24 20.82
CA ILE A 38 0.89 -8.50 20.38
C ILE A 38 2.11 -9.31 20.78
N LYS A 39 2.98 -9.60 19.80
CA LYS A 39 4.23 -10.36 20.01
C LYS A 39 5.42 -9.54 19.56
N PRO A 40 6.57 -9.66 20.24
CA PRO A 40 7.80 -9.09 19.72
C PRO A 40 8.20 -9.78 18.42
N TYR A 41 8.69 -9.02 17.46
CA TYR A 41 9.33 -9.55 16.27
C TYR A 41 10.76 -10.01 16.62
N LEU A 42 11.07 -11.25 16.32
CA LEU A 42 12.39 -11.85 16.59
C LEU A 42 13.13 -12.09 15.27
N PRO A 43 14.02 -11.17 14.83
CA PRO A 43 14.67 -11.27 13.51
C PRO A 43 15.42 -12.59 13.29
N TYR A 44 15.99 -13.17 14.34
CA TYR A 44 16.74 -14.43 14.26
C TYR A 44 15.84 -15.68 14.17
N VAL A 45 14.51 -15.53 14.36
CA VAL A 45 13.52 -16.61 14.25
C VAL A 45 12.52 -16.33 13.14
N ASP A 46 12.05 -15.07 13.03
CA ASP A 46 10.91 -14.71 12.19
C ASP A 46 11.32 -14.28 10.76
N ALA A 47 12.61 -14.05 10.51
CA ALA A 47 13.11 -13.64 9.21
C ALA A 47 13.62 -14.84 8.39
N TYR A 48 13.02 -15.06 7.21
CA TYR A 48 13.43 -16.09 6.25
C TYR A 48 13.73 -15.44 4.89
N PRO A 49 14.87 -14.75 4.74
CA PRO A 49 15.18 -13.97 3.52
C PRO A 49 15.28 -14.84 2.26
N ASP A 50 15.64 -16.12 2.41
CA ASP A 50 15.79 -17.08 1.31
C ASP A 50 14.54 -17.95 1.08
N ALA A 51 13.42 -17.63 1.74
CA ALA A 51 12.17 -18.37 1.55
C ALA A 51 11.65 -18.19 0.12
N ARG A 52 11.14 -19.28 -0.44
CA ARG A 52 10.47 -19.24 -1.76
C ARG A 52 9.09 -18.61 -1.62
N GLY A 53 8.84 -17.54 -2.37
CA GLY A 53 7.55 -16.82 -2.37
C GLY A 53 6.47 -17.45 -3.26
N GLY A 54 6.80 -18.57 -3.95
CA GLY A 54 5.86 -19.20 -4.87
C GLY A 54 5.51 -18.27 -6.04
N PHE A 55 4.22 -18.04 -6.29
CA PHE A 55 3.78 -17.14 -7.38
C PHE A 55 4.24 -15.70 -7.21
N THR A 56 4.55 -15.26 -5.98
CA THR A 56 5.01 -13.89 -5.73
C THR A 56 6.43 -13.64 -6.22
N ASP A 57 7.25 -14.68 -6.38
CA ASP A 57 8.61 -14.55 -6.92
C ASP A 57 8.60 -14.07 -8.39
N THR A 58 7.59 -14.48 -9.15
CA THR A 58 7.42 -14.07 -10.55
C THR A 58 6.79 -12.69 -10.71
N THR A 59 6.03 -12.23 -9.71
CA THR A 59 5.34 -10.94 -9.74
C THR A 59 6.11 -9.83 -9.04
N ARG A 60 7.20 -10.14 -8.33
CA ARG A 60 7.99 -9.18 -7.53
C ARG A 60 8.56 -8.02 -8.36
N ALA A 61 8.85 -8.26 -9.64
CA ALA A 61 9.38 -7.24 -10.55
C ALA A 61 8.28 -6.42 -11.26
N TYR A 62 6.99 -6.78 -11.08
CA TYR A 62 5.90 -6.05 -11.71
C TYR A 62 5.75 -4.68 -11.04
N ALA A 63 5.94 -3.64 -11.84
CA ALA A 63 5.72 -2.27 -11.41
C ALA A 63 5.27 -1.43 -12.61
N LEU A 64 4.22 -0.64 -12.43
CA LEU A 64 3.77 0.31 -13.45
C LEU A 64 4.73 1.50 -13.55
N GLN A 65 4.85 2.04 -14.75
CA GLN A 65 5.49 3.33 -14.99
C GLN A 65 4.49 4.44 -14.64
N VAL A 66 4.78 5.19 -13.59
CA VAL A 66 3.88 6.26 -13.12
C VAL A 66 4.23 7.57 -13.78
N ILE A 67 3.27 8.13 -14.52
CA ILE A 67 3.32 9.45 -15.13
C ILE A 67 2.44 10.37 -14.28
N CYS A 68 3.07 11.25 -13.50
CA CYS A 68 2.37 12.22 -12.67
C CYS A 68 2.95 13.61 -12.96
N PRO A 69 2.15 14.54 -13.54
CA PRO A 69 2.59 15.91 -13.74
C PRO A 69 2.98 16.59 -12.41
N ASP A 70 4.08 17.35 -12.41
CA ASP A 70 4.56 18.03 -11.21
C ASP A 70 3.50 18.95 -10.58
N ALA A 71 2.68 19.61 -11.42
CA ALA A 71 1.59 20.45 -10.96
C ALA A 71 0.55 19.70 -10.12
N LEU A 72 0.29 18.42 -10.44
CA LEU A 72 -0.59 17.56 -9.65
C LEU A 72 0.13 17.02 -8.42
N LEU A 73 1.37 16.58 -8.58
CA LEU A 73 2.16 16.04 -7.48
C LEU A 73 2.40 17.09 -6.38
N CYS A 74 2.46 18.37 -6.73
CA CYS A 74 2.59 19.47 -5.77
C CYS A 74 1.39 19.63 -4.82
N LYS A 75 0.21 19.10 -5.16
CA LYS A 75 -0.97 19.09 -4.28
C LYS A 75 -0.78 18.14 -3.07
N VAL A 76 0.16 17.21 -3.16
CA VAL A 76 0.48 16.26 -2.08
C VAL A 76 1.66 16.78 -1.27
N PRO A 77 1.63 16.73 0.07
CA PRO A 77 2.75 17.08 0.92
C PRO A 77 4.05 16.39 0.50
N LYS A 78 5.16 17.13 0.50
CA LYS A 78 6.44 16.66 -0.08
C LYS A 78 6.91 15.33 0.51
N GLU A 79 6.73 15.16 1.81
CA GLU A 79 7.10 13.95 2.56
C GLU A 79 6.25 12.72 2.18
N LYS A 80 5.04 12.91 1.66
CA LYS A 80 4.12 11.83 1.27
C LYS A 80 4.22 11.44 -0.21
N ARG A 81 4.87 12.25 -1.06
CA ARG A 81 4.99 12.00 -2.50
C ARG A 81 5.66 10.67 -2.84
N PRO A 82 6.78 10.27 -2.19
CA PRO A 82 7.39 8.97 -2.46
C PRO A 82 6.47 7.81 -2.14
N ALA A 83 5.69 7.90 -1.05
CA ALA A 83 4.73 6.88 -0.67
C ALA A 83 3.58 6.78 -1.69
N LEU A 84 3.02 7.91 -2.15
CA LEU A 84 1.99 7.92 -3.21
C LEU A 84 2.51 7.25 -4.49
N LEU A 85 3.70 7.65 -4.96
CA LEU A 85 4.29 7.06 -6.16
C LEU A 85 4.56 5.55 -6.00
N GLY A 86 4.97 5.12 -4.79
CA GLY A 86 5.13 3.71 -4.46
C GLY A 86 3.82 2.92 -4.54
N VAL A 87 2.72 3.46 -4.01
CA VAL A 87 1.39 2.83 -4.11
C VAL A 87 0.94 2.73 -5.57
N LEU A 88 1.10 3.80 -6.35
CA LEU A 88 0.71 3.81 -7.77
C LEU A 88 1.52 2.81 -8.61
N LYS A 89 2.82 2.64 -8.32
CA LYS A 89 3.69 1.65 -8.99
C LYS A 89 3.23 0.21 -8.78
N ASN A 90 2.63 -0.09 -7.64
CA ASN A 90 2.14 -1.43 -7.30
C ASN A 90 0.76 -1.75 -7.87
N ASP A 91 0.29 -1.00 -8.87
CA ASP A 91 -0.99 -1.20 -9.55
C ASP A 91 -2.18 -1.30 -8.58
N PRO A 92 -2.73 -0.16 -8.11
CA PRO A 92 -3.81 -0.16 -7.14
C PRO A 92 -5.17 -0.55 -7.72
N ARG A 93 -5.25 -0.98 -8.99
CA ARG A 93 -6.49 -1.45 -9.61
C ARG A 93 -6.93 -2.80 -9.04
N PRO A 94 -8.24 -3.10 -9.02
CA PRO A 94 -8.70 -4.46 -8.85
C PRO A 94 -8.15 -5.37 -9.97
N ALA A 95 -7.60 -6.53 -9.60
CA ALA A 95 -6.88 -7.43 -10.51
C ALA A 95 -7.70 -7.93 -11.72
N TYR A 96 -9.04 -7.81 -11.68
CA TYR A 96 -9.94 -8.22 -12.75
C TYR A 96 -10.31 -7.07 -13.72
N GLN A 97 -9.76 -5.87 -13.54
CA GLN A 97 -10.09 -4.69 -14.34
C GLN A 97 -8.90 -4.26 -15.21
N HIS A 98 -9.09 -4.31 -16.53
CA HIS A 98 -8.04 -3.99 -17.52
C HIS A 98 -8.54 -3.02 -18.60
N ASP A 99 -9.55 -2.18 -18.31
CA ASP A 99 -10.06 -1.19 -19.26
C ASP A 99 -9.16 0.05 -19.26
N PRO A 100 -8.45 0.36 -20.38
CA PRO A 100 -7.54 1.50 -20.45
C PRO A 100 -8.26 2.86 -20.47
N ALA A 101 -9.55 2.89 -20.85
CA ALA A 101 -10.36 4.11 -20.86
C ALA A 101 -10.97 4.44 -19.49
N ARG A 102 -10.90 3.50 -18.56
CA ARG A 102 -11.52 3.67 -17.25
C ARG A 102 -10.68 4.58 -16.36
N VAL A 103 -11.36 5.54 -15.73
CA VAL A 103 -10.78 6.37 -14.67
C VAL A 103 -10.95 5.66 -13.34
N TYR A 104 -9.83 5.38 -12.70
CA TYR A 104 -9.76 4.84 -11.35
C TYR A 104 -9.57 5.96 -10.34
N ALA A 105 -9.98 5.73 -9.10
CA ALA A 105 -9.77 6.64 -7.99
C ALA A 105 -9.18 5.89 -6.78
N LEU A 106 -8.18 6.49 -6.15
CA LEU A 106 -7.53 6.03 -4.94
C LEU A 106 -7.61 7.12 -3.88
N ASP A 107 -8.08 6.78 -2.70
CA ASP A 107 -8.00 7.67 -1.55
C ASP A 107 -6.61 7.51 -0.90
N PHE A 108 -5.85 8.61 -0.82
CA PHE A 108 -4.51 8.66 -0.26
C PHE A 108 -4.41 9.79 0.77
N GLY A 109 -4.59 9.43 2.04
CA GLY A 109 -4.71 10.42 3.13
C GLY A 109 -5.94 11.30 2.93
N SER A 110 -5.72 12.62 2.85
CA SER A 110 -6.79 13.60 2.58
C SER A 110 -7.05 13.82 1.08
N ASN A 111 -6.26 13.20 0.21
CA ASN A 111 -6.35 13.42 -1.24
C ASN A 111 -7.08 12.27 -1.94
N LYS A 112 -7.82 12.60 -2.98
CA LYS A 112 -8.37 11.63 -3.93
C LYS A 112 -7.61 11.71 -5.25
N VAL A 113 -6.87 10.65 -5.58
CA VAL A 113 -6.03 10.55 -6.77
C VAL A 113 -6.81 9.84 -7.87
N LYS A 114 -6.99 10.49 -9.02
CA LYS A 114 -7.62 9.89 -10.20
C LYS A 114 -6.56 9.56 -11.23
N PHE A 115 -6.65 8.38 -11.82
CA PHE A 115 -5.67 7.89 -12.79
C PHE A 115 -6.29 6.94 -13.81
N THR A 116 -5.61 6.76 -14.92
CA THR A 116 -5.88 5.74 -15.93
C THR A 116 -4.68 4.81 -16.06
N VAL A 117 -4.87 3.59 -16.55
CA VAL A 117 -3.77 2.66 -16.83
C VAL A 117 -3.93 2.06 -18.20
N ASP A 118 -2.91 2.24 -19.02
CA ASP A 118 -2.81 1.64 -20.35
C ASP A 118 -1.50 0.85 -20.45
N GLY A 119 -1.62 -0.47 -20.61
CA GLY A 119 -0.48 -1.38 -20.55
C GLY A 119 0.27 -1.26 -19.23
N GLU A 120 1.54 -0.89 -19.29
CA GLU A 120 2.40 -0.69 -18.11
C GLU A 120 2.43 0.77 -17.61
N ASN A 121 1.71 1.68 -18.27
CA ASN A 121 1.72 3.10 -17.96
C ASN A 121 0.50 3.49 -17.11
N LEU A 122 0.74 4.02 -15.93
CA LEU A 122 -0.27 4.66 -15.08
C LEU A 122 -0.12 6.18 -15.20
N THR A 123 -1.18 6.84 -15.67
CA THR A 123 -1.20 8.31 -15.81
C THR A 123 -2.14 8.93 -14.78
N VAL A 124 -1.59 9.76 -13.90
CA VAL A 124 -2.38 10.57 -12.96
C VAL A 124 -3.02 11.73 -13.71
N ILE A 125 -4.35 11.81 -13.67
CA ILE A 125 -5.14 12.83 -14.37
C ILE A 125 -5.64 13.94 -13.44
N ASP A 126 -5.82 13.65 -12.15
CA ASP A 126 -6.23 14.65 -11.16
C ASP A 126 -5.88 14.20 -9.74
N ILE A 127 -5.67 15.19 -8.85
CA ILE A 127 -5.54 15.04 -7.40
C ILE A 127 -6.42 16.11 -6.74
N LEU A 128 -7.44 15.67 -5.99
CA LEU A 128 -8.42 16.48 -5.30
C LEU A 128 -8.13 16.52 -3.80
#